data_7ea51df7f4882e2141219d2cb881bc46
#
_entry.id   7ea51df7f4882e2141219d2cb881bc46
#
_cell.length_a   1.000
_cell.length_b   1.000
_cell.length_c   1.000
_cell.angle_alpha   90.00
_cell.angle_beta   90.00
_cell.angle_gamma   90.00
#
_symmetry.space_group_name_H-M   'P 1'
#
loop_
_entity.id
_entity.type
_entity.pdbx_description
1 polymer ?
#
loop_
_entity_poly.entity_id
_entity_poly.type
_entity_poly.pdbx_seq_one_letter_code
_entity_poly.pdbx_strand_id
1 'polypeptide(L)'
;SAICGTDLHFIRGTAAGMKKGRILGHEAVGIVEEVGKSVRNLRKGDRVVVPSTVGCGSCVYCRAGYHSQCNVANPNGPDAGTVFFGGPDEAGGLDGLQAEYARIPFAGAVLVKLPEEITDDQAILMSDILPTSYMSAVMAEIKPSNIVAIFGCGPVGLFAITCAQHLGAGRVFAIDSVESRLEMARAHGAEVINFQKEDPIQALKEATNGTGPDRVIDAVGVDAATATKGPASDKKAQKEFKQELKKIAEEGTPKGKDFQPGGAPSQALKWAIESVAKAGTVSVIGVYPAPLQDFPIEQIMEKNLTLKAGNCNHRRYMPEMIELVRSGVIHPEQFLTQIDPISSAIDAYHAFNRHERGWIKVKLDPAEQQERAA
;
A
#
# COMPACT_ATOMS: atom_id res chain seq x y z
N SER A 1 4.10 15.03 5.39
CA SER A 1 3.18 13.90 5.26
C SER A 1 3.02 13.49 3.80
N ALA A 2 2.29 12.38 3.53
CA ALA A 2 2.04 11.99 2.14
C ALA A 2 0.61 11.44 1.96
N ILE A 3 0.17 11.35 0.68
CA ILE A 3 -1.10 10.74 0.28
C ILE A 3 -0.86 9.28 -0.11
N CYS A 4 -1.68 8.37 0.42
CA CYS A 4 -1.70 6.94 0.12
C CYS A 4 -3.02 6.51 -0.54
N GLY A 5 -2.99 5.38 -1.25
CA GLY A 5 -4.19 4.73 -1.79
C GLY A 5 -5.20 4.34 -0.70
N THR A 6 -4.73 4.00 0.50
CA THR A 6 -5.58 3.69 1.66
C THR A 6 -6.43 4.89 2.08
N ASP A 7 -5.93 6.12 1.98
CA ASP A 7 -6.72 7.31 2.26
C ASP A 7 -7.91 7.43 1.29
N LEU A 8 -7.71 7.01 0.02
CA LEU A 8 -8.81 6.97 -0.96
C LEU A 8 -9.88 5.94 -0.62
N HIS A 9 -9.52 4.79 -0.02
CA HIS A 9 -10.52 3.81 0.42
C HIS A 9 -11.51 4.42 1.42
N PHE A 10 -11.02 5.27 2.32
CA PHE A 10 -11.88 5.99 3.26
C PHE A 10 -12.77 7.00 2.58
N ILE A 11 -12.22 7.79 1.65
CA ILE A 11 -12.98 8.81 0.91
C ILE A 11 -14.01 8.16 -0.01
N ARG A 12 -13.68 7.03 -0.64
CA ARG A 12 -14.55 6.27 -1.56
C ARG A 12 -15.61 5.43 -0.83
N GLY A 13 -15.48 5.25 0.48
CA GLY A 13 -16.36 4.40 1.28
C GLY A 13 -16.15 2.90 1.09
N THR A 14 -15.06 2.47 0.44
CA THR A 14 -14.68 1.05 0.33
C THR A 14 -14.03 0.51 1.61
N ALA A 15 -13.59 1.39 2.49
CA ALA A 15 -13.30 1.10 3.89
C ALA A 15 -14.26 1.92 4.77
N ALA A 16 -15.21 1.24 5.41
CA ALA A 16 -16.27 1.88 6.18
C ALA A 16 -15.79 2.43 7.53
N GLY A 17 -16.66 3.18 8.23
CA GLY A 17 -16.46 3.59 9.63
C GLY A 17 -15.77 4.94 9.84
N MET A 18 -15.43 5.69 8.77
CA MET A 18 -14.83 7.01 8.90
C MET A 18 -15.79 8.05 9.49
N LYS A 19 -15.31 8.81 10.46
CA LYS A 19 -16.06 9.90 11.08
C LYS A 19 -15.72 11.25 10.44
N LYS A 20 -16.74 12.08 10.26
CA LYS A 20 -16.54 13.47 9.84
C LYS A 20 -15.63 14.21 10.83
N GLY A 21 -14.65 14.94 10.31
CA GLY A 21 -13.67 15.70 11.11
C GLY A 21 -12.41 14.90 11.46
N ARG A 22 -12.31 13.62 11.07
CA ARG A 22 -11.07 12.84 11.18
C ARG A 22 -10.00 13.42 10.26
N ILE A 23 -8.81 13.70 10.76
CA ILE A 23 -7.64 14.04 9.96
C ILE A 23 -7.18 12.77 9.27
N LEU A 24 -6.90 12.84 7.97
CA LEU A 24 -6.39 11.71 7.17
C LEU A 24 -4.86 11.59 7.24
N GLY A 25 -4.36 10.53 6.60
CA GLY A 25 -2.93 10.28 6.39
C GLY A 25 -2.30 9.44 7.50
N HIS A 26 -1.44 8.52 7.07
CA HIS A 26 -0.72 7.60 7.95
C HIS A 26 0.79 7.57 7.65
N GLU A 27 1.26 8.45 6.80
CA GLU A 27 2.66 8.57 6.40
C GLU A 27 3.22 9.93 6.83
N ALA A 28 4.31 9.93 7.60
CA ALA A 28 4.96 11.19 7.97
C ALA A 28 6.44 11.04 8.31
N VAL A 29 7.14 12.14 8.12
CA VAL A 29 8.45 12.45 8.68
C VAL A 29 8.30 13.73 9.50
N GLY A 30 8.99 13.84 10.61
CA GLY A 30 8.88 15.03 11.44
C GLY A 30 10.01 15.19 12.45
N ILE A 31 9.92 16.29 13.18
CA ILE A 31 10.81 16.60 14.29
C ILE A 31 10.06 16.41 15.60
N VAL A 32 10.67 15.73 16.55
CA VAL A 32 10.10 15.56 17.88
C VAL A 32 10.05 16.90 18.59
N GLU A 33 8.85 17.41 18.86
CA GLU A 33 8.67 18.69 19.55
C GLU A 33 8.56 18.50 21.06
N GLU A 34 7.88 17.45 21.51
CA GLU A 34 7.71 17.13 22.92
C GLU A 34 7.70 15.61 23.13
N VAL A 35 8.18 15.14 24.27
CA VAL A 35 8.17 13.72 24.64
C VAL A 35 7.42 13.48 25.94
N GLY A 36 6.61 12.43 25.96
CA GLY A 36 5.94 11.97 27.18
C GLY A 36 6.93 11.41 28.20
N LYS A 37 6.59 11.49 29.50
CA LYS A 37 7.44 11.09 30.63
C LYS A 37 7.98 9.66 30.55
N SER A 38 7.31 8.76 29.89
CA SER A 38 7.71 7.35 29.74
C SER A 38 8.64 7.08 28.55
N VAL A 39 8.81 8.05 27.64
CA VAL A 39 9.67 7.91 26.46
C VAL A 39 11.13 8.14 26.87
N ARG A 40 12.01 7.16 26.59
CA ARG A 40 13.43 7.20 27.01
C ARG A 40 14.42 7.32 25.88
N ASN A 41 14.03 6.91 24.68
CA ASN A 41 14.90 6.80 23.51
C ASN A 41 14.74 7.94 22.51
N LEU A 42 13.89 8.93 22.79
CA LEU A 42 13.64 10.11 21.97
C LEU A 42 13.80 11.37 22.80
N ARG A 43 14.15 12.47 22.16
CA ARG A 43 14.25 13.81 22.72
C ARG A 43 13.75 14.86 21.75
N LYS A 44 13.37 16.03 22.22
CA LYS A 44 13.07 17.21 21.40
C LYS A 44 14.21 17.47 20.40
N GLY A 45 13.86 17.72 19.16
CA GLY A 45 14.78 17.95 18.06
C GLY A 45 15.21 16.70 17.30
N ASP A 46 14.88 15.49 17.78
CA ASP A 46 15.15 14.26 17.02
C ASP A 46 14.34 14.25 15.73
N ARG A 47 14.99 14.02 14.59
CA ARG A 47 14.34 13.78 13.30
C ARG A 47 13.93 12.31 13.21
N VAL A 48 12.64 12.06 12.88
CA VAL A 48 12.05 10.73 12.93
C VAL A 48 11.18 10.44 11.72
N VAL A 49 11.14 9.18 11.32
CA VAL A 49 10.07 8.66 10.47
C VAL A 49 8.98 8.05 11.36
N VAL A 50 7.73 8.23 10.95
CA VAL A 50 6.54 7.70 11.63
C VAL A 50 6.03 6.48 10.84
N PRO A 51 6.33 5.24 11.27
CA PRO A 51 5.72 4.04 10.69
C PRO A 51 4.21 4.09 10.78
N SER A 52 3.49 3.73 9.71
CA SER A 52 2.05 3.92 9.62
C SER A 52 1.25 3.09 10.62
N THR A 53 1.76 1.92 11.04
CA THR A 53 1.11 1.05 12.02
C THR A 53 1.63 1.28 13.44
N VAL A 54 0.72 1.22 14.42
CA VAL A 54 1.03 1.48 15.83
C VAL A 54 1.09 0.19 16.63
N GLY A 55 2.19 -0.01 17.35
CA GLY A 55 2.39 -1.14 18.24
C GLY A 55 3.02 -0.73 19.57
N CYS A 56 2.70 -1.42 20.66
CA CYS A 56 3.22 -1.11 22.00
C CYS A 56 4.71 -1.49 22.20
N GLY A 57 5.27 -2.33 21.33
CA GLY A 57 6.64 -2.82 21.40
C GLY A 57 6.91 -3.95 22.42
N SER A 58 5.94 -4.28 23.30
CA SER A 58 6.19 -5.18 24.44
C SER A 58 5.29 -6.42 24.52
N CYS A 59 4.12 -6.43 23.86
CA CYS A 59 3.25 -7.60 23.84
C CYS A 59 3.83 -8.76 23.03
N VAL A 60 3.24 -9.95 23.12
CA VAL A 60 3.72 -11.16 22.45
C VAL A 60 3.88 -10.96 20.94
N TYR A 61 2.91 -10.31 20.27
CA TYR A 61 2.97 -10.07 18.84
C TYR A 61 4.06 -9.05 18.46
N CYS A 62 4.17 -7.93 19.18
CA CYS A 62 5.24 -6.96 18.93
C CYS A 62 6.63 -7.55 19.09
N ARG A 63 6.86 -8.37 20.15
CA ARG A 63 8.14 -9.07 20.36
C ARG A 63 8.44 -10.10 19.29
N ALA A 64 7.42 -10.70 18.69
CA ALA A 64 7.56 -11.61 17.54
C ALA A 64 7.69 -10.87 16.19
N GLY A 65 7.67 -9.53 16.18
CA GLY A 65 7.78 -8.71 14.97
C GLY A 65 6.46 -8.41 14.26
N TYR A 66 5.33 -8.80 14.83
CA TYR A 66 3.99 -8.54 14.29
C TYR A 66 3.38 -7.29 14.91
N HIS A 67 4.00 -6.14 14.71
CA HIS A 67 3.56 -4.87 15.32
C HIS A 67 2.16 -4.45 14.86
N SER A 68 1.77 -4.77 13.63
CA SER A 68 0.43 -4.53 13.10
C SER A 68 -0.67 -5.34 13.82
N GLN A 69 -0.29 -6.39 14.57
CA GLN A 69 -1.21 -7.26 15.32
C GLN A 69 -1.11 -7.03 16.84
N CYS A 70 -0.79 -5.81 17.24
CA CYS A 70 -0.56 -5.48 18.65
C CYS A 70 -1.83 -5.62 19.49
N ASN A 71 -1.80 -6.45 20.54
CA ASN A 71 -2.92 -6.66 21.48
C ASN A 71 -3.24 -5.46 22.38
N VAL A 72 -2.36 -4.45 22.44
CA VAL A 72 -2.43 -3.37 23.43
C VAL A 72 -2.76 -2.02 22.79
N ALA A 73 -2.36 -1.82 21.52
CA ALA A 73 -2.48 -0.51 20.89
C ALA A 73 -3.92 -0.16 20.52
N ASN A 74 -4.76 -1.16 20.16
CA ASN A 74 -6.14 -0.90 19.79
C ASN A 74 -7.02 -0.76 21.04
N PRO A 75 -7.70 0.40 21.23
CA PRO A 75 -8.58 0.60 22.38
C PRO A 75 -9.83 -0.29 22.38
N ASN A 76 -10.16 -0.90 21.22
CA ASN A 76 -11.30 -1.80 21.09
C ASN A 76 -10.98 -3.25 21.54
N GLY A 77 -9.77 -3.49 22.03
CA GLY A 77 -9.38 -4.77 22.62
C GLY A 77 -8.42 -5.60 21.77
N PRO A 78 -7.97 -6.75 22.30
CA PRO A 78 -6.91 -7.55 21.67
C PRO A 78 -7.35 -8.23 20.36
N ASP A 79 -8.65 -8.43 20.16
CA ASP A 79 -9.20 -9.04 18.94
C ASP A 79 -9.51 -7.99 17.85
N ALA A 80 -9.39 -6.73 18.14
CA ALA A 80 -9.54 -5.64 17.19
C ALA A 80 -8.29 -5.56 16.30
N GLY A 81 -8.47 -5.34 15.02
CA GLY A 81 -7.39 -5.34 14.02
C GLY A 81 -6.29 -4.29 14.22
N THR A 82 -5.57 -4.05 13.17
CA THR A 82 -4.43 -3.13 13.11
C THR A 82 -4.80 -1.71 13.51
N VAL A 83 -3.95 -1.07 14.31
CA VAL A 83 -4.03 0.37 14.60
C VAL A 83 -3.13 1.14 13.65
N PHE A 84 -3.68 2.18 13.04
CA PHE A 84 -2.92 3.11 12.20
C PHE A 84 -3.53 4.52 12.25
N PHE A 85 -2.76 5.52 11.81
CA PHE A 85 -3.18 6.91 11.84
C PHE A 85 -4.19 7.22 10.75
N GLY A 86 -5.13 8.14 11.01
CA GLY A 86 -6.11 8.59 10.03
C GLY A 86 -7.16 7.56 9.64
N GLY A 87 -7.25 6.46 10.38
CA GLY A 87 -8.22 5.39 10.16
C GLY A 87 -9.54 5.57 10.93
N PRO A 88 -10.51 4.66 10.70
CA PRO A 88 -11.76 4.61 11.44
C PRO A 88 -11.55 4.22 12.90
N ASP A 89 -12.62 4.28 13.71
CA ASP A 89 -12.54 3.94 15.14
C ASP A 89 -12.13 2.49 15.37
N GLU A 90 -12.54 1.57 14.51
CA GLU A 90 -12.15 0.16 14.56
C GLU A 90 -10.63 -0.02 14.40
N ALA A 91 -9.98 0.86 13.66
CA ALA A 91 -8.53 0.91 13.49
C ALA A 91 -7.82 1.77 14.55
N GLY A 92 -8.44 1.95 15.72
CA GLY A 92 -7.88 2.65 16.87
C GLY A 92 -8.29 4.11 17.00
N GLY A 93 -8.95 4.69 16.00
CA GLY A 93 -9.53 6.03 16.06
C GLY A 93 -8.54 7.17 16.22
N LEU A 94 -7.28 6.98 15.79
CA LEU A 94 -6.25 8.01 15.84
C LEU A 94 -6.46 9.03 14.72
N ASP A 95 -6.25 10.30 15.02
CA ASP A 95 -6.12 11.32 13.99
C ASP A 95 -4.90 11.06 13.12
N GLY A 96 -5.00 11.46 11.86
CA GLY A 96 -3.97 11.24 10.85
C GLY A 96 -2.81 12.23 10.93
N LEU A 97 -1.88 12.03 10.02
CA LEU A 97 -0.59 12.71 9.99
C LEU A 97 -0.55 13.84 8.93
N GLN A 98 -1.64 14.09 8.20
CA GLN A 98 -1.74 15.24 7.30
C GLN A 98 -2.07 16.50 8.11
N ALA A 99 -1.13 16.89 8.95
CA ALA A 99 -1.22 17.99 9.90
C ALA A 99 0.17 18.56 10.19
N GLU A 100 0.22 19.78 10.74
CA GLU A 100 1.47 20.39 11.21
C GLU A 100 2.04 19.68 12.44
N TYR A 101 1.16 19.21 13.32
CA TYR A 101 1.51 18.51 14.55
C TYR A 101 0.64 17.26 14.73
N ALA A 102 1.26 16.20 15.22
CA ALA A 102 0.58 14.95 15.51
C ALA A 102 1.04 14.34 16.84
N ARG A 103 0.10 13.73 17.57
CA ARG A 103 0.42 12.96 18.77
C ARG A 103 0.63 11.49 18.43
N ILE A 104 1.83 11.00 18.71
CA ILE A 104 2.21 9.62 18.42
C ILE A 104 2.13 8.77 19.70
N PRO A 105 1.15 7.87 19.85
CA PRO A 105 1.10 6.95 20.97
C PRO A 105 2.22 5.91 20.87
N PHE A 106 2.68 5.40 22.01
CA PHE A 106 3.79 4.44 22.09
C PHE A 106 5.05 4.91 21.33
N ALA A 107 5.33 6.22 21.34
CA ALA A 107 6.36 6.86 20.52
C ALA A 107 7.73 6.15 20.60
N GLY A 108 8.14 5.69 21.78
CA GLY A 108 9.38 4.95 21.96
C GLY A 108 9.46 3.61 21.24
N ALA A 109 8.32 3.01 20.89
CA ALA A 109 8.24 1.77 20.12
C ALA A 109 7.93 2.02 18.65
N VAL A 110 7.16 3.06 18.34
CA VAL A 110 6.69 3.39 16.98
C VAL A 110 7.74 4.16 16.20
N LEU A 111 8.21 5.30 16.75
CA LEU A 111 9.08 6.20 16.03
C LEU A 111 10.49 5.62 15.79
N VAL A 112 11.05 5.95 14.64
CA VAL A 112 12.44 5.59 14.31
C VAL A 112 13.24 6.84 13.98
N LYS A 113 14.35 7.05 14.70
CA LYS A 113 15.29 8.12 14.40
C LYS A 113 15.92 7.91 13.03
N LEU A 114 16.00 8.99 12.28
CA LEU A 114 16.62 8.99 10.96
C LEU A 114 18.10 9.34 11.07
N PRO A 115 18.99 8.60 10.39
CA PRO A 115 20.35 9.03 10.14
C PRO A 115 20.37 10.38 9.35
N GLU A 116 21.43 11.16 9.51
CA GLU A 116 21.58 12.45 8.82
C GLU A 116 21.63 12.28 7.30
N GLU A 117 22.17 11.18 6.81
CA GLU A 117 22.34 10.87 5.39
C GLU A 117 21.01 10.57 4.66
N ILE A 118 19.96 10.21 5.39
CA ILE A 118 18.63 9.95 4.81
C ILE A 118 17.88 11.27 4.70
N THR A 119 17.48 11.66 3.50
CA THR A 119 16.68 12.88 3.27
C THR A 119 15.22 12.67 3.70
N ASP A 120 14.47 13.77 3.89
CA ASP A 120 13.03 13.68 4.22
C ASP A 120 12.22 13.10 3.05
N ASP A 121 12.64 13.33 1.80
CA ASP A 121 12.02 12.77 0.61
C ASP A 121 12.22 11.25 0.50
N GLN A 122 13.34 10.73 0.95
CA GLN A 122 13.58 9.31 1.09
C GLN A 122 12.79 8.73 2.27
N ALA A 123 12.82 9.41 3.40
CA ALA A 123 12.23 8.94 4.65
C ALA A 123 10.69 8.87 4.60
N ILE A 124 10.03 9.81 3.89
CA ILE A 124 8.56 9.78 3.77
C ILE A 124 8.07 8.51 3.09
N LEU A 125 8.83 7.97 2.15
CA LEU A 125 8.50 6.73 1.44
C LEU A 125 8.78 5.48 2.28
N MET A 126 9.65 5.62 3.28
CA MET A 126 9.92 4.56 4.26
C MET A 126 8.86 4.50 5.37
N SER A 127 8.01 5.52 5.51
CA SER A 127 6.97 5.53 6.55
C SER A 127 5.92 4.44 6.35
N ASP A 128 5.62 4.09 5.08
CA ASP A 128 4.63 3.07 4.71
C ASP A 128 5.00 2.28 3.46
N ILE A 129 4.99 2.92 2.27
CA ILE A 129 4.90 2.19 1.00
C ILE A 129 6.13 1.33 0.70
N LEU A 130 7.35 1.74 1.03
CA LEU A 130 8.54 0.92 0.82
C LEU A 130 8.54 -0.34 1.72
N PRO A 131 8.37 -0.25 3.06
CA PRO A 131 8.30 -1.45 3.89
C PRO A 131 7.08 -2.34 3.59
N THR A 132 5.94 -1.76 3.15
CA THR A 132 4.76 -2.50 2.71
C THR A 132 5.05 -3.31 1.44
N SER A 133 5.71 -2.70 0.47
CA SER A 133 6.14 -3.39 -0.76
C SER A 133 7.19 -4.46 -0.48
N TYR A 134 8.15 -4.16 0.39
CA TYR A 134 9.16 -5.13 0.80
C TYR A 134 8.53 -6.34 1.50
N MET A 135 7.61 -6.10 2.46
CA MET A 135 6.86 -7.18 3.10
C MET A 135 6.09 -8.02 2.09
N SER A 136 5.47 -7.42 1.07
CA SER A 136 4.74 -8.15 0.04
C SER A 136 5.65 -9.10 -0.74
N ALA A 137 6.87 -8.65 -1.06
CA ALA A 137 7.88 -9.47 -1.75
C ALA A 137 8.42 -10.61 -0.85
N VAL A 138 8.62 -10.33 0.45
CA VAL A 138 8.99 -11.36 1.44
C VAL A 138 7.86 -12.38 1.62
N MET A 139 6.61 -11.95 1.71
CA MET A 139 5.45 -12.86 1.80
C MET A 139 5.29 -13.71 0.55
N ALA A 140 5.62 -13.19 -0.63
CA ALA A 140 5.63 -13.94 -1.87
C ALA A 140 6.71 -15.04 -1.89
N GLU A 141 7.66 -15.06 -0.93
CA GLU A 141 8.76 -16.02 -0.86
C GLU A 141 9.60 -16.03 -2.14
N ILE A 142 9.91 -14.84 -2.65
CA ILE A 142 10.72 -14.69 -3.86
C ILE A 142 12.09 -15.31 -3.64
N LYS A 143 12.53 -16.12 -4.61
CA LYS A 143 13.83 -16.78 -4.65
C LYS A 143 14.55 -16.38 -5.94
N PRO A 144 15.88 -16.53 -5.99
CA PRO A 144 16.64 -16.28 -7.21
C PRO A 144 16.03 -16.96 -8.44
N SER A 145 15.95 -16.22 -9.53
CA SER A 145 15.39 -16.64 -10.83
C SER A 145 13.88 -16.84 -10.89
N ASN A 146 13.11 -16.61 -9.80
CA ASN A 146 11.66 -16.69 -9.88
C ASN A 146 11.09 -15.68 -10.90
N ILE A 147 10.02 -16.09 -11.58
CA ILE A 147 9.18 -15.20 -12.36
C ILE A 147 8.09 -14.64 -11.44
N VAL A 148 8.02 -13.32 -11.34
CA VAL A 148 7.09 -12.62 -10.44
C VAL A 148 6.09 -11.81 -11.27
N ALA A 149 4.80 -11.90 -10.95
CA ALA A 149 3.79 -10.99 -11.49
C ALA A 149 3.24 -10.10 -10.39
N ILE A 150 3.08 -8.81 -10.68
CA ILE A 150 2.58 -7.79 -9.75
C ILE A 150 1.35 -7.16 -10.38
N PHE A 151 0.20 -7.37 -9.76
CA PHE A 151 -1.05 -6.72 -10.15
C PHE A 151 -1.16 -5.37 -9.44
N GLY A 152 -1.29 -4.30 -10.25
CA GLY A 152 -1.31 -2.91 -9.83
C GLY A 152 0.07 -2.24 -9.86
N CYS A 153 0.16 -1.13 -10.59
CA CYS A 153 1.35 -0.26 -10.66
C CYS A 153 1.11 1.06 -9.93
N GLY A 154 0.37 1.03 -8.81
CA GLY A 154 0.33 2.12 -7.84
C GLY A 154 1.66 2.21 -7.08
N PRO A 155 1.81 3.14 -6.11
CA PRO A 155 3.06 3.31 -5.37
C PRO A 155 3.60 2.01 -4.77
N VAL A 156 2.74 1.20 -4.14
CA VAL A 156 3.13 -0.10 -3.56
C VAL A 156 3.61 -1.08 -4.64
N GLY A 157 2.85 -1.21 -5.75
CA GLY A 157 3.23 -2.13 -6.83
C GLY A 157 4.53 -1.74 -7.52
N LEU A 158 4.76 -0.46 -7.74
CA LEU A 158 6.01 0.05 -8.31
C LEU A 158 7.22 -0.25 -7.41
N PHE A 159 7.11 -0.02 -6.10
CA PHE A 159 8.17 -0.44 -5.17
C PHE A 159 8.31 -1.96 -5.09
N ALA A 160 7.21 -2.72 -5.22
CA ALA A 160 7.29 -4.18 -5.22
C ALA A 160 8.12 -4.72 -6.39
N ILE A 161 8.19 -4.02 -7.53
CA ILE A 161 9.11 -4.34 -8.64
C ILE A 161 10.56 -4.29 -8.15
N THR A 162 10.97 -3.16 -7.57
CA THR A 162 12.33 -2.98 -7.04
C THR A 162 12.65 -4.00 -5.93
N CYS A 163 11.70 -4.24 -5.01
CA CYS A 163 11.87 -5.21 -3.93
C CYS A 163 11.98 -6.65 -4.47
N ALA A 164 11.19 -7.02 -5.47
CA ALA A 164 11.26 -8.33 -6.10
C ALA A 164 12.62 -8.56 -6.78
N GLN A 165 13.12 -7.58 -7.51
CA GLN A 165 14.45 -7.61 -8.13
C GLN A 165 15.56 -7.72 -7.07
N HIS A 166 15.48 -6.95 -5.99
CA HIS A 166 16.42 -7.01 -4.87
C HIS A 166 16.47 -8.42 -4.23
N LEU A 167 15.31 -9.08 -4.12
CA LEU A 167 15.22 -10.45 -3.60
C LEU A 167 15.60 -11.53 -4.64
N GLY A 168 16.01 -11.13 -5.84
CA GLY A 168 16.57 -12.02 -6.85
C GLY A 168 15.58 -12.53 -7.89
N ALA A 169 14.42 -11.88 -8.08
CA ALA A 169 13.52 -12.20 -9.19
C ALA A 169 14.25 -12.17 -10.53
N GLY A 170 14.09 -13.21 -11.33
CA GLY A 170 14.71 -13.28 -12.66
C GLY A 170 13.94 -12.47 -13.71
N ARG A 171 12.61 -12.42 -13.60
CA ARG A 171 11.71 -11.59 -14.41
C ARG A 171 10.60 -11.04 -13.54
N VAL A 172 10.19 -9.81 -13.81
CA VAL A 172 9.07 -9.17 -13.12
C VAL A 172 8.08 -8.65 -14.16
N PHE A 173 6.84 -9.11 -14.09
CA PHE A 173 5.72 -8.61 -14.87
C PHE A 173 4.90 -7.64 -14.01
N ALA A 174 4.50 -6.51 -14.59
CA ALA A 174 3.68 -5.50 -13.92
C ALA A 174 2.39 -5.26 -14.71
N ILE A 175 1.25 -5.45 -14.07
CA ILE A 175 -0.07 -5.45 -14.69
C ILE A 175 -0.88 -4.26 -14.21
N ASP A 176 -1.29 -3.36 -15.11
CA ASP A 176 -2.13 -2.20 -14.83
C ASP A 176 -2.90 -1.77 -16.10
N SER A 177 -3.70 -0.73 -16.02
CA SER A 177 -4.36 -0.09 -17.18
C SER A 177 -3.94 1.35 -17.40
N VAL A 178 -3.26 1.98 -16.43
CA VAL A 178 -2.84 3.38 -16.48
C VAL A 178 -1.48 3.47 -17.15
N GLU A 179 -1.42 4.05 -18.35
CA GLU A 179 -0.21 4.04 -19.18
C GLU A 179 0.99 4.72 -18.49
N SER A 180 0.79 5.84 -17.81
CA SER A 180 1.89 6.53 -17.08
C SER A 180 2.49 5.67 -15.96
N ARG A 181 1.70 4.83 -15.31
CA ARG A 181 2.17 3.86 -14.30
C ARG A 181 2.94 2.72 -14.94
N LEU A 182 2.45 2.21 -16.08
CA LEU A 182 3.14 1.19 -16.86
C LEU A 182 4.46 1.70 -17.44
N GLU A 183 4.51 2.97 -17.87
CA GLU A 183 5.77 3.62 -18.30
C GLU A 183 6.80 3.62 -17.16
N MET A 184 6.39 3.99 -15.94
CA MET A 184 7.27 3.96 -14.76
C MET A 184 7.68 2.53 -14.39
N ALA A 185 6.77 1.56 -14.42
CA ALA A 185 7.09 0.15 -14.17
C ALA A 185 8.14 -0.37 -15.17
N ARG A 186 8.01 0.01 -16.44
CA ARG A 186 8.97 -0.34 -17.51
C ARG A 186 10.34 0.32 -17.27
N ALA A 187 10.35 1.58 -16.84
CA ALA A 187 11.58 2.28 -16.50
C ALA A 187 12.33 1.64 -15.32
N HIS A 188 11.60 0.98 -14.41
CA HIS A 188 12.16 0.19 -13.30
C HIS A 188 12.41 -1.28 -13.67
N GLY A 189 12.45 -1.63 -14.96
CA GLY A 189 12.87 -2.95 -15.44
C GLY A 189 11.81 -4.03 -15.43
N ALA A 190 10.52 -3.71 -15.27
CA ALA A 190 9.44 -4.68 -15.38
C ALA A 190 8.98 -4.84 -16.86
N GLU A 191 8.58 -6.04 -17.21
CA GLU A 191 7.77 -6.31 -18.39
C GLU A 191 6.31 -5.94 -18.07
N VAL A 192 5.66 -5.16 -18.93
CA VAL A 192 4.36 -4.61 -18.59
C VAL A 192 3.23 -5.19 -19.43
N ILE A 193 2.09 -5.40 -18.78
CA ILE A 193 0.85 -5.88 -19.39
C ILE A 193 -0.25 -4.85 -19.13
N ASN A 194 -0.82 -4.30 -20.21
CA ASN A 194 -1.98 -3.42 -20.10
C ASN A 194 -3.26 -4.23 -20.31
N PHE A 195 -3.99 -4.52 -19.24
CA PHE A 195 -5.18 -5.36 -19.29
C PHE A 195 -6.37 -4.75 -20.06
N GLN A 196 -6.28 -3.50 -20.50
CA GLN A 196 -7.24 -2.94 -21.47
C GLN A 196 -6.88 -3.28 -22.93
N LYS A 197 -5.67 -3.81 -23.17
CA LYS A 197 -5.15 -4.14 -24.51
C LYS A 197 -5.03 -5.65 -24.73
N GLU A 198 -4.70 -6.40 -23.68
CA GLU A 198 -4.45 -7.85 -23.72
C GLU A 198 -5.01 -8.56 -22.48
N ASP A 199 -5.22 -9.86 -22.56
CA ASP A 199 -5.62 -10.67 -21.40
C ASP A 199 -4.38 -10.95 -20.55
N PRO A 200 -4.35 -10.49 -19.26
CA PRO A 200 -3.15 -10.65 -18.45
C PRO A 200 -2.84 -12.10 -18.09
N ILE A 201 -3.85 -12.97 -17.99
CA ILE A 201 -3.65 -14.39 -17.68
C ILE A 201 -3.02 -15.09 -18.88
N GLN A 202 -3.58 -14.85 -20.07
CA GLN A 202 -3.06 -15.40 -21.30
C GLN A 202 -1.63 -14.90 -21.60
N ALA A 203 -1.40 -13.59 -21.47
CA ALA A 203 -0.07 -12.99 -21.68
C ALA A 203 0.99 -13.56 -20.72
N LEU A 204 0.65 -13.71 -19.42
CA LEU A 204 1.55 -14.34 -18.44
C LEU A 204 1.84 -15.80 -18.77
N LYS A 205 0.83 -16.58 -19.19
CA LYS A 205 1.02 -17.97 -19.60
C LYS A 205 1.91 -18.07 -20.84
N GLU A 206 1.68 -17.25 -21.84
CA GLU A 206 2.51 -17.23 -23.06
C GLU A 206 3.96 -16.87 -22.74
N ALA A 207 4.18 -15.85 -21.91
CA ALA A 207 5.51 -15.41 -21.50
C ALA A 207 6.28 -16.44 -20.63
N THR A 208 5.58 -17.45 -20.10
CA THR A 208 6.10 -18.49 -19.20
C THR A 208 5.93 -19.90 -19.74
N ASN A 209 5.78 -20.07 -21.06
CA ASN A 209 5.59 -21.36 -21.73
C ASN A 209 4.44 -22.19 -21.15
N GLY A 210 3.32 -21.54 -20.80
CA GLY A 210 2.11 -22.16 -20.27
C GLY A 210 2.09 -22.41 -18.76
N THR A 211 3.20 -22.18 -18.06
CA THR A 211 3.32 -22.51 -16.63
C THR A 211 2.64 -21.46 -15.73
N GLY A 212 2.76 -20.18 -16.05
CA GLY A 212 2.42 -19.04 -15.20
C GLY A 212 3.61 -18.58 -14.33
N PRO A 213 3.52 -17.41 -13.67
CA PRO A 213 4.55 -16.91 -12.77
C PRO A 213 4.65 -17.74 -11.47
N ASP A 214 5.86 -17.91 -10.94
CA ASP A 214 6.10 -18.61 -9.68
C ASP A 214 5.49 -17.90 -8.48
N ARG A 215 5.50 -16.57 -8.51
CA ARG A 215 5.09 -15.68 -7.43
C ARG A 215 4.20 -14.59 -7.96
N VAL A 216 3.14 -14.30 -7.23
CA VAL A 216 2.22 -13.22 -7.60
C VAL A 216 1.99 -12.30 -6.41
N ILE A 217 2.00 -11.00 -6.65
CA ILE A 217 1.70 -9.97 -5.66
C ILE A 217 0.44 -9.23 -6.11
N ASP A 218 -0.60 -9.22 -5.28
CA ASP A 218 -1.76 -8.34 -5.43
C ASP A 218 -1.52 -7.06 -4.62
N ALA A 219 -1.22 -5.98 -5.34
CA ALA A 219 -1.03 -4.63 -4.79
C ALA A 219 -2.19 -3.67 -5.16
N VAL A 220 -3.37 -4.23 -5.50
CA VAL A 220 -4.57 -3.47 -5.89
C VAL A 220 -5.63 -3.51 -4.82
N GLY A 221 -6.13 -4.71 -4.50
CA GLY A 221 -7.24 -4.89 -3.58
C GLY A 221 -8.60 -4.51 -4.18
N VAL A 222 -9.50 -4.05 -3.31
CA VAL A 222 -10.92 -3.77 -3.59
C VAL A 222 -11.18 -2.71 -4.65
N ASP A 223 -10.27 -1.78 -4.85
CA ASP A 223 -10.43 -0.68 -5.82
C ASP A 223 -9.86 -1.03 -7.22
N ALA A 224 -9.85 -2.31 -7.59
CA ALA A 224 -9.45 -2.75 -8.91
C ALA A 224 -10.35 -2.15 -10.00
N ALA A 225 -9.72 -1.67 -11.08
CA ALA A 225 -10.43 -1.14 -12.24
C ALA A 225 -10.97 -2.29 -13.11
N THR A 226 -12.16 -2.09 -13.66
CA THR A 226 -12.76 -3.06 -14.58
C THR A 226 -12.08 -3.04 -15.95
N ALA A 227 -11.80 -4.20 -16.51
CA ALA A 227 -11.46 -4.32 -17.92
C ALA A 227 -12.72 -3.99 -18.76
N THR A 228 -12.71 -2.84 -19.45
CA THR A 228 -13.87 -2.34 -20.22
C THR A 228 -13.76 -2.62 -21.71
N LYS A 229 -12.57 -2.91 -22.19
CA LYS A 229 -12.25 -3.22 -23.60
C LYS A 229 -11.14 -4.27 -23.66
N GLY A 230 -10.85 -4.74 -24.88
CA GLY A 230 -9.84 -5.76 -25.12
C GLY A 230 -10.26 -7.18 -24.68
N PRO A 231 -9.35 -8.15 -24.82
CA PRO A 231 -9.64 -9.56 -24.53
C PRO A 231 -10.00 -9.86 -23.08
N ALA A 232 -9.51 -9.08 -22.11
CA ALA A 232 -9.82 -9.25 -20.69
C ALA A 232 -11.24 -8.74 -20.29
N SER A 233 -11.98 -8.12 -21.24
CA SER A 233 -13.32 -7.58 -20.95
C SER A 233 -14.36 -8.70 -20.96
N ASP A 234 -14.94 -8.99 -19.80
CA ASP A 234 -16.01 -9.98 -19.63
C ASP A 234 -17.27 -9.31 -19.06
N LYS A 235 -18.36 -9.34 -19.85
CA LYS A 235 -19.66 -8.75 -19.47
C LYS A 235 -20.32 -9.50 -18.31
N LYS A 236 -20.08 -10.80 -18.17
CA LYS A 236 -20.61 -11.59 -17.04
C LYS A 236 -19.90 -11.17 -15.75
N ALA A 237 -18.57 -11.17 -15.74
CA ALA A 237 -17.77 -10.71 -14.63
C ALA A 237 -18.10 -9.26 -14.21
N GLN A 238 -18.27 -8.35 -15.17
CA GLN A 238 -18.69 -6.97 -14.90
C GLN A 238 -20.04 -6.87 -14.17
N LYS A 239 -20.98 -7.77 -14.45
CA LYS A 239 -22.27 -7.82 -13.75
C LYS A 239 -22.10 -8.32 -12.31
N GLU A 240 -21.25 -9.33 -12.11
CA GLU A 240 -20.91 -9.86 -10.78
C GLU A 240 -20.20 -8.78 -9.94
N PHE A 241 -19.21 -8.11 -10.48
CA PHE A 241 -18.51 -7.01 -9.82
C PHE A 241 -19.43 -5.85 -9.37
N LYS A 242 -20.45 -5.54 -10.18
CA LYS A 242 -21.46 -4.54 -9.78
C LYS A 242 -22.26 -4.98 -8.56
N GLN A 243 -22.49 -6.29 -8.39
CA GLN A 243 -23.18 -6.83 -7.22
C GLN A 243 -22.25 -6.85 -6.00
N GLU A 244 -20.97 -7.22 -6.18
CA GLU A 244 -19.95 -7.13 -5.13
C GLU A 244 -19.82 -5.70 -4.62
N LEU A 245 -19.69 -4.74 -5.53
CA LEU A 245 -19.52 -3.33 -5.19
C LEU A 245 -20.69 -2.77 -4.36
N LYS A 246 -21.93 -3.17 -4.68
CA LYS A 246 -23.10 -2.78 -3.89
C LYS A 246 -23.03 -3.26 -2.44
N LYS A 247 -22.49 -4.45 -2.18
CA LYS A 247 -22.32 -4.98 -0.82
C LYS A 247 -21.23 -4.26 -0.03
N ILE A 248 -20.20 -3.77 -0.74
CA ILE A 248 -19.02 -3.16 -0.12
C ILE A 248 -19.26 -1.68 0.20
N ALA A 249 -19.95 -0.95 -0.68
CA ALA A 249 -20.06 0.50 -0.64
C ALA A 249 -21.50 0.99 -0.39
N GLU A 250 -22.32 0.24 0.36
CA GLU A 250 -23.75 0.55 0.59
C GLU A 250 -24.00 1.90 1.26
N GLU A 251 -23.09 2.42 2.10
CA GLU A 251 -23.36 3.62 2.94
C GLU A 251 -22.39 4.78 2.75
N GLY A 252 -21.37 4.68 1.93
CA GLY A 252 -20.26 5.65 1.94
C GLY A 252 -19.84 6.25 0.62
N THR A 253 -20.40 5.82 -0.51
CA THR A 253 -19.95 6.31 -1.81
C THR A 253 -20.27 7.80 -2.01
N PRO A 254 -19.29 8.65 -2.34
CA PRO A 254 -19.52 10.06 -2.61
C PRO A 254 -20.51 10.25 -3.76
N LYS A 255 -21.37 11.27 -3.65
CA LYS A 255 -22.25 11.68 -4.74
C LYS A 255 -21.43 12.40 -5.82
N GLY A 256 -21.58 11.99 -7.08
CA GLY A 256 -20.90 12.63 -8.21
C GLY A 256 -19.99 11.65 -8.96
N LYS A 257 -19.03 12.19 -9.72
CA LYS A 257 -18.11 11.38 -10.55
C LYS A 257 -16.74 11.16 -9.92
N ASP A 258 -16.35 11.99 -8.95
CA ASP A 258 -15.08 11.90 -8.26
C ASP A 258 -15.14 10.91 -7.09
N PHE A 259 -14.04 10.34 -6.74
CA PHE A 259 -13.87 9.41 -5.61
C PHE A 259 -14.82 8.21 -5.66
N GLN A 260 -15.12 7.72 -6.86
CA GLN A 260 -15.89 6.50 -7.01
C GLN A 260 -14.98 5.28 -6.74
N PRO A 261 -15.51 4.22 -6.09
CA PRO A 261 -14.81 2.96 -5.95
C PRO A 261 -14.38 2.37 -7.29
N GLY A 262 -13.35 1.54 -7.30
CA GLY A 262 -13.00 0.70 -8.43
C GLY A 262 -14.15 -0.22 -8.82
N GLY A 263 -14.28 -0.52 -10.11
CA GLY A 263 -15.44 -1.22 -10.66
C GLY A 263 -15.38 -2.75 -10.57
N ALA A 264 -14.30 -3.34 -10.05
CA ALA A 264 -14.06 -4.80 -10.08
C ALA A 264 -13.40 -5.31 -8.78
N PRO A 265 -14.10 -5.30 -7.64
CA PRO A 265 -13.51 -5.52 -6.32
C PRO A 265 -12.68 -6.80 -6.14
N SER A 266 -13.07 -7.91 -6.76
CA SER A 266 -12.35 -9.19 -6.65
C SER A 266 -11.44 -9.51 -7.83
N GLN A 267 -11.38 -8.67 -8.86
CA GLN A 267 -10.72 -9.00 -10.13
C GLN A 267 -9.21 -9.26 -9.97
N ALA A 268 -8.50 -8.41 -9.24
CA ALA A 268 -7.05 -8.54 -9.09
C ALA A 268 -6.69 -9.86 -8.38
N LEU A 269 -7.39 -10.20 -7.30
CA LEU A 269 -7.19 -11.45 -6.57
C LEU A 269 -7.54 -12.69 -7.42
N LYS A 270 -8.65 -12.65 -8.16
CA LYS A 270 -9.03 -13.73 -9.08
C LYS A 270 -7.96 -13.94 -10.14
N TRP A 271 -7.48 -12.90 -10.80
CA TRP A 271 -6.41 -12.98 -11.78
C TRP A 271 -5.09 -13.47 -11.17
N ALA A 272 -4.74 -13.02 -9.96
CA ALA A 272 -3.57 -13.48 -9.23
C ALA A 272 -3.59 -15.01 -9.02
N ILE A 273 -4.71 -15.55 -8.54
CA ILE A 273 -4.89 -16.98 -8.29
C ILE A 273 -4.94 -17.78 -9.60
N GLU A 274 -5.58 -17.25 -10.63
CA GLU A 274 -5.71 -17.92 -11.92
C GLU A 274 -4.39 -17.94 -12.71
N SER A 275 -3.58 -16.88 -12.64
CA SER A 275 -2.33 -16.79 -13.40
C SER A 275 -1.17 -17.52 -12.75
N VAL A 276 -1.10 -17.61 -11.43
CA VAL A 276 0.04 -18.21 -10.72
C VAL A 276 0.26 -19.69 -11.10
N ALA A 277 1.50 -20.11 -11.18
CA ALA A 277 1.88 -21.49 -11.41
C ALA A 277 1.40 -22.44 -10.30
N LYS A 278 1.29 -23.74 -10.59
CA LYS A 278 1.03 -24.78 -9.58
C LYS A 278 2.15 -24.73 -8.52
N ALA A 279 1.78 -24.95 -7.26
CA ALA A 279 2.65 -24.83 -6.08
C ALA A 279 3.29 -23.43 -5.92
N GLY A 280 2.72 -22.41 -6.60
CA GLY A 280 3.18 -21.03 -6.48
C GLY A 280 2.67 -20.32 -5.22
N THR A 281 3.14 -19.11 -5.00
CA THR A 281 2.75 -18.29 -3.85
C THR A 281 2.07 -17.00 -4.32
N VAL A 282 0.93 -16.70 -3.72
CA VAL A 282 0.21 -15.42 -3.89
C VAL A 282 0.35 -14.61 -2.61
N SER A 283 0.89 -13.41 -2.72
CA SER A 283 1.00 -12.41 -1.66
C SER A 283 -0.04 -11.33 -1.87
N VAL A 284 -0.91 -11.11 -0.89
CA VAL A 284 -1.98 -10.11 -0.94
C VAL A 284 -1.65 -8.98 0.03
N ILE A 285 -1.36 -7.81 -0.52
CA ILE A 285 -1.13 -6.58 0.23
C ILE A 285 -2.20 -5.51 -0.08
N GLY A 286 -2.98 -5.72 -1.14
CA GLY A 286 -4.16 -4.93 -1.45
C GLY A 286 -5.21 -5.04 -0.34
N VAL A 287 -5.94 -3.94 -0.11
CA VAL A 287 -6.96 -3.87 0.95
C VAL A 287 -8.26 -4.53 0.47
N TYR A 288 -8.79 -5.45 1.28
CA TYR A 288 -10.08 -6.10 1.04
C TYR A 288 -10.99 -5.93 2.27
N PRO A 289 -12.21 -5.39 2.12
CA PRO A 289 -13.16 -5.24 3.21
C PRO A 289 -13.90 -6.55 3.51
N ALA A 290 -14.42 -6.68 4.73
CA ALA A 290 -15.12 -7.87 5.21
C ALA A 290 -16.29 -8.37 4.33
N PRO A 291 -17.08 -7.51 3.64
CA PRO A 291 -18.18 -7.98 2.79
C PRO A 291 -17.74 -8.72 1.51
N LEU A 292 -16.45 -8.69 1.14
CA LEU A 292 -15.97 -9.45 -0.01
C LEU A 292 -15.83 -10.93 0.35
N GLN A 293 -16.81 -11.74 -0.06
CA GLN A 293 -16.93 -13.15 0.33
C GLN A 293 -16.62 -14.14 -0.80
N ASP A 294 -16.53 -13.67 -2.06
CA ASP A 294 -16.31 -14.52 -3.22
C ASP A 294 -14.81 -14.83 -3.37
N PHE A 295 -14.40 -16.00 -2.87
CA PHE A 295 -13.00 -16.41 -2.79
C PHE A 295 -12.78 -17.77 -3.49
N PRO A 296 -11.88 -17.88 -4.49
CA PRO A 296 -11.72 -19.07 -5.33
C PRO A 296 -10.91 -20.18 -4.62
N ILE A 297 -11.41 -20.69 -3.50
CA ILE A 297 -10.71 -21.69 -2.67
C ILE A 297 -10.44 -23.00 -3.41
N GLU A 298 -11.33 -23.41 -4.33
CA GLU A 298 -11.16 -24.60 -5.14
C GLU A 298 -9.88 -24.54 -5.97
N GLN A 299 -9.67 -23.43 -6.68
CA GLN A 299 -8.46 -23.24 -7.51
C GLN A 299 -7.17 -23.22 -6.66
N ILE A 300 -7.22 -22.68 -5.44
CA ILE A 300 -6.11 -22.69 -4.50
C ILE A 300 -5.74 -24.13 -4.14
N MET A 301 -6.74 -24.96 -3.84
CA MET A 301 -6.54 -26.37 -3.51
C MET A 301 -6.02 -27.18 -4.71
N GLU A 302 -6.63 -27.01 -5.89
CA GLU A 302 -6.25 -27.76 -7.10
C GLU A 302 -4.82 -27.46 -7.56
N LYS A 303 -4.34 -26.25 -7.32
CA LYS A 303 -2.98 -25.82 -7.68
C LYS A 303 -1.97 -25.97 -6.53
N ASN A 304 -2.35 -26.43 -5.34
CA ASN A 304 -1.50 -26.45 -4.14
C ASN A 304 -0.85 -25.08 -3.86
N LEU A 305 -1.61 -23.99 -3.90
CA LEU A 305 -1.07 -22.65 -3.73
C LEU A 305 -0.79 -22.33 -2.26
N THR A 306 0.23 -21.50 -2.05
CA THR A 306 0.43 -20.77 -0.80
C THR A 306 -0.18 -19.38 -0.95
N LEU A 307 -1.07 -19.00 -0.01
CA LEU A 307 -1.61 -17.64 0.07
C LEU A 307 -1.13 -16.99 1.36
N LYS A 308 -0.55 -15.79 1.24
CA LYS A 308 -0.15 -14.97 2.39
C LYS A 308 -0.74 -13.58 2.25
N ALA A 309 -1.34 -13.10 3.33
CA ALA A 309 -1.94 -11.77 3.39
C ALA A 309 -1.66 -11.13 4.75
N GLY A 310 -1.69 -9.81 4.81
CA GLY A 310 -1.57 -9.11 6.11
C GLY A 310 -1.25 -7.64 5.97
N ASN A 311 -1.43 -6.92 7.10
CA ASN A 311 -1.03 -5.53 7.23
C ASN A 311 0.46 -5.42 7.55
N CYS A 312 1.11 -4.42 7.02
CA CYS A 312 2.56 -4.28 7.15
C CYS A 312 3.01 -4.08 8.60
N ASN A 313 4.05 -4.82 8.95
CA ASN A 313 4.77 -4.70 10.21
C ASN A 313 5.93 -3.70 10.06
N HIS A 314 5.63 -2.44 9.77
CA HIS A 314 6.58 -1.41 9.37
C HIS A 314 7.82 -1.36 10.27
N ARG A 315 7.61 -1.33 11.59
CA ARG A 315 8.71 -1.25 12.57
C ARG A 315 9.73 -2.39 12.44
N ARG A 316 9.27 -3.57 12.02
CA ARG A 316 10.14 -4.75 11.80
C ARG A 316 11.12 -4.53 10.66
N TYR A 317 10.64 -3.94 9.56
CA TYR A 317 11.44 -3.78 8.34
C TYR A 317 12.27 -2.48 8.34
N MET A 318 11.96 -1.54 9.21
CA MET A 318 12.60 -0.22 9.19
C MET A 318 14.14 -0.25 9.27
N PRO A 319 14.80 -1.08 10.11
CA PRO A 319 16.25 -1.11 10.13
C PRO A 319 16.84 -1.52 8.78
N GLU A 320 16.25 -2.49 8.10
CA GLU A 320 16.68 -2.95 6.79
C GLU A 320 16.42 -1.90 5.70
N MET A 321 15.26 -1.24 5.73
CA MET A 321 14.96 -0.14 4.79
C MET A 321 15.97 1.01 4.92
N ILE A 322 16.33 1.39 6.13
CA ILE A 322 17.35 2.42 6.37
C ILE A 322 18.68 2.02 5.73
N GLU A 323 19.13 0.78 5.92
CA GLU A 323 20.40 0.31 5.35
C GLU A 323 20.36 0.22 3.82
N LEU A 324 19.26 -0.25 3.23
CA LEU A 324 19.10 -0.34 1.77
C LEU A 324 19.10 1.04 1.11
N VAL A 325 18.47 2.03 1.75
CA VAL A 325 18.46 3.41 1.26
C VAL A 325 19.82 4.09 1.48
N ARG A 326 20.39 3.96 2.68
CA ARG A 326 21.70 4.55 3.02
C ARG A 326 22.84 4.02 2.14
N SER A 327 22.81 2.74 1.80
CA SER A 327 23.80 2.11 0.92
C SER A 327 23.57 2.37 -0.57
N GLY A 328 22.48 3.05 -0.95
CA GLY A 328 22.14 3.32 -2.34
C GLY A 328 21.66 2.10 -3.13
N VAL A 329 21.24 1.04 -2.45
CA VAL A 329 20.66 -0.16 -3.10
C VAL A 329 19.23 0.15 -3.57
N ILE A 330 18.48 0.92 -2.78
CA ILE A 330 17.15 1.40 -3.14
C ILE A 330 17.14 2.94 -3.08
N HIS A 331 16.60 3.55 -4.12
CA HIS A 331 16.43 4.99 -4.28
C HIS A 331 14.95 5.35 -4.23
N PRO A 332 14.34 5.44 -3.04
CA PRO A 332 12.89 5.62 -2.93
C PRO A 332 12.40 6.95 -3.51
N GLU A 333 13.21 8.01 -3.46
CA GLU A 333 12.90 9.34 -3.98
C GLU A 333 12.52 9.34 -5.47
N GLN A 334 12.93 8.35 -6.26
CA GLN A 334 12.58 8.21 -7.67
C GLN A 334 11.07 8.00 -7.88
N PHE A 335 10.35 7.55 -6.87
CA PHE A 335 8.91 7.35 -6.92
C PHE A 335 8.10 8.55 -6.38
N LEU A 336 8.77 9.53 -5.76
CA LEU A 336 8.14 10.77 -5.31
C LEU A 336 7.94 11.70 -6.51
N THR A 337 6.71 11.82 -6.95
CA THR A 337 6.39 12.50 -8.22
C THR A 337 5.82 13.90 -8.02
N GLN A 338 5.32 14.22 -6.83
CA GLN A 338 4.77 15.54 -6.50
C GLN A 338 5.15 15.94 -5.08
N ILE A 339 5.44 17.23 -4.90
CA ILE A 339 5.64 17.87 -3.59
C ILE A 339 4.78 19.13 -3.59
N ASP A 340 3.73 19.10 -2.76
CA ASP A 340 2.75 20.18 -2.69
C ASP A 340 2.61 20.71 -1.26
N PRO A 341 2.22 21.98 -1.07
CA PRO A 341 1.87 22.47 0.26
C PRO A 341 0.63 21.77 0.80
N ILE A 342 0.56 21.55 2.10
CA ILE A 342 -0.60 20.90 2.74
C ILE A 342 -1.92 21.67 2.48
N SER A 343 -1.84 22.97 2.21
CA SER A 343 -3.01 23.79 1.85
C SER A 343 -3.67 23.38 0.53
N SER A 344 -2.93 22.71 -0.37
CA SER A 344 -3.44 22.18 -1.65
C SER A 344 -3.87 20.70 -1.57
N ALA A 345 -3.93 20.10 -0.37
CA ALA A 345 -4.20 18.67 -0.19
C ALA A 345 -5.48 18.21 -0.92
N ILE A 346 -6.55 19.02 -0.94
CA ILE A 346 -7.80 18.67 -1.61
C ILE A 346 -7.58 18.50 -3.12
N ASP A 347 -6.89 19.44 -3.77
CA ASP A 347 -6.58 19.36 -5.20
C ASP A 347 -5.64 18.19 -5.50
N ALA A 348 -4.65 17.96 -4.64
CA ALA A 348 -3.74 16.83 -4.71
C ALA A 348 -4.50 15.48 -4.63
N TYR A 349 -5.49 15.36 -3.74
CA TYR A 349 -6.36 14.19 -3.67
C TYR A 349 -7.18 13.97 -4.95
N HIS A 350 -7.70 15.04 -5.55
CA HIS A 350 -8.42 14.94 -6.83
C HIS A 350 -7.51 14.44 -7.96
N ALA A 351 -6.31 15.01 -8.11
CA ALA A 351 -5.35 14.62 -9.14
C ALA A 351 -4.87 13.18 -8.93
N PHE A 352 -4.53 12.81 -7.70
CA PHE A 352 -4.13 11.44 -7.32
C PHE A 352 -5.25 10.43 -7.57
N ASN A 353 -6.50 10.75 -7.20
CA ASN A 353 -7.67 9.89 -7.42
C ASN A 353 -7.98 9.67 -8.91
N ARG A 354 -7.76 10.69 -9.75
CA ARG A 354 -7.97 10.61 -11.21
C ARG A 354 -6.82 9.93 -11.94
N HIS A 355 -5.76 9.53 -11.23
CA HIS A 355 -4.54 8.96 -11.80
C HIS A 355 -3.92 9.89 -12.86
N GLU A 356 -3.93 11.20 -12.62
CA GLU A 356 -3.36 12.17 -13.53
C GLU A 356 -1.87 11.86 -13.78
N ARG A 357 -1.40 12.15 -15.01
CA ARG A 357 -0.01 11.86 -15.36
C ARG A 357 0.96 12.60 -14.43
N GLY A 358 1.92 11.88 -13.82
CA GLY A 358 2.85 12.43 -12.84
C GLY A 358 2.33 12.46 -11.40
N TRP A 359 1.11 11.98 -11.12
CA TRP A 359 0.53 11.92 -9.78
C TRP A 359 0.54 10.50 -9.23
N ILE A 360 1.74 9.96 -8.99
CA ILE A 360 1.93 8.59 -8.50
C ILE A 360 2.13 8.57 -6.98
N LYS A 361 3.01 9.42 -6.45
CA LYS A 361 3.20 9.61 -5.02
C LYS A 361 3.36 11.08 -4.71
N VAL A 362 2.61 11.55 -3.72
CA VAL A 362 2.47 12.96 -3.36
C VAL A 362 2.93 13.15 -1.92
N LYS A 363 3.93 14.00 -1.73
CA LYS A 363 4.31 14.56 -0.43
C LYS A 363 3.54 15.87 -0.20
N LEU A 364 2.97 16.02 0.98
CA LEU A 364 2.35 17.26 1.45
C LEU A 364 3.27 17.92 2.48
N ASP A 365 3.76 19.12 2.16
CA ASP A 365 4.70 19.84 3.01
C ASP A 365 3.97 20.94 3.80
N PRO A 366 3.98 20.89 5.14
CA PRO A 366 3.40 21.96 5.95
C PRO A 366 4.27 23.22 6.00
N ALA A 367 5.56 23.16 5.71
CA ALA A 367 6.51 24.26 5.89
C ALA A 367 6.40 25.39 4.85
N GLU A 368 5.89 25.11 3.65
CA GLU A 368 5.77 26.15 2.60
C GLU A 368 4.78 27.28 2.91
N GLN A 369 3.97 27.18 3.95
CA GLN A 369 3.09 28.27 4.37
C GLN A 369 3.83 29.38 5.12
N GLN A 370 4.97 29.11 5.75
CA GLN A 370 5.70 30.11 6.54
C GLN A 370 6.51 31.08 5.66
N GLU A 371 6.98 30.67 4.50
CA GLU A 371 7.72 31.52 3.59
C GLU A 371 6.84 32.51 2.79
N ARG A 372 5.54 32.22 2.62
CA ARG A 372 4.58 33.12 1.94
C ARG A 372 3.92 34.15 2.86
N ALA A 373 4.07 34.00 4.17
CA ALA A 373 3.49 34.90 5.19
C ALA A 373 4.54 35.85 5.80
N ALA A 374 5.81 35.78 5.40
CA ALA A 374 6.90 36.66 5.78
C ALA A 374 7.30 37.56 4.59
#